data_6464221e06c76a95ac9e750d17aa15ec
#
_entry.id   6464221e06c76a95ac9e750d17aa15ec
#
_cell.length_a   1.000
_cell.length_b   1.000
_cell.length_c   1.000
_cell.angle_alpha   90.00
_cell.angle_beta   90.00
_cell.angle_gamma   90.00
#
_symmetry.space_group_name_H-M   'P 1'
#
loop_
_entity.id
_entity.type
_entity.pdbx_description
1 polymer ?
#
loop_
_entity_poly.entity_id
_entity_poly.type
_entity_poly.pdbx_seq_one_letter_code
_entity_poly.pdbx_strand_id
1 'polypeptide(L)'
;MTIFRFITRRLFRPRTEARSLVLGLWTAAVFSGGFSIGFGGGFGGVAFAQSLNFGGGASDLPIEIYADDGIEWQQENLVFLSRGNARAVRGEVTVFGDELRAYYRENPDGSTDIWRLDAYGKVRIKTAQETAYGKKAIYQIDKGVMVLSGGRVRLVTATDEIFADRQIEYWENKWMAVARGNALAVRKKKRLHADVLAAYFRVDKQGKNKLYRIDAFDRVKIVTDTDTVTSDRAVYNVESGIATLTGSVKLVRGKNVLRGCSAEINLNEGVSKLYSCPATAAGAGKRARGVLRPKRKEQKKVQPIAGPKVQK
;
A
#
# COMPACT_ATOMS: atom_id res chain seq x y z
N MET A 1 -47.43 -25.79 38.48
CA MET A 1 -48.73 -25.39 37.91
C MET A 1 -48.46 -24.88 36.53
N THR A 2 -48.52 -25.75 35.57
CA THR A 2 -49.49 -25.75 34.49
C THR A 2 -49.05 -24.81 33.36
N ILE A 3 -48.66 -25.25 32.22
CA ILE A 3 -49.11 -26.15 31.18
C ILE A 3 -49.05 -25.39 29.82
N PHE A 4 -48.41 -26.01 28.83
CA PHE A 4 -48.82 -26.26 27.45
C PHE A 4 -48.80 -25.04 26.47
N ARG A 5 -48.51 -25.14 25.19
CA ARG A 5 -48.31 -26.22 24.19
C ARG A 5 -48.08 -25.56 22.82
N PHE A 6 -47.26 -26.16 21.96
CA PHE A 6 -47.47 -26.62 20.58
C PHE A 6 -47.93 -25.59 19.52
N ILE A 7 -47.44 -25.57 18.30
CA ILE A 7 -47.48 -26.57 17.18
C ILE A 7 -46.73 -25.93 15.98
N THR A 8 -45.73 -26.54 15.44
CA THR A 8 -45.46 -27.27 14.19
C THR A 8 -45.98 -26.74 12.85
N ARG A 9 -45.07 -26.92 11.87
CA ARG A 9 -45.27 -27.30 10.44
C ARG A 9 -45.51 -26.15 9.48
N ARG A 10 -44.97 -26.09 8.25
CA ARG A 10 -44.51 -27.08 7.23
C ARG A 10 -43.71 -26.32 6.16
N LEU A 11 -42.62 -26.83 5.68
CA LEU A 11 -42.37 -27.39 4.35
C LEU A 11 -43.12 -26.75 3.16
N PHE A 12 -42.30 -26.19 2.24
CA PHE A 12 -42.48 -26.46 0.80
C PHE A 12 -41.22 -26.03 0.03
N ARG A 13 -40.52 -27.00 -0.57
CA ARG A 13 -39.78 -26.85 -1.82
C ARG A 13 -40.77 -27.07 -2.97
N PRO A 14 -40.52 -26.48 -4.16
CA PRO A 14 -40.04 -27.35 -5.21
C PRO A 14 -38.94 -26.80 -6.12
N ARG A 15 -38.30 -27.74 -6.70
CA ARG A 15 -37.41 -27.82 -7.83
C ARG A 15 -38.08 -27.39 -9.13
N THR A 16 -37.31 -26.89 -10.11
CA THR A 16 -37.25 -27.34 -11.54
C THR A 16 -36.34 -26.35 -12.27
N GLU A 17 -35.22 -26.84 -12.75
CA GLU A 17 -34.86 -27.31 -14.10
C GLU A 17 -34.73 -26.20 -15.16
N ALA A 18 -33.47 -26.03 -15.56
CA ALA A 18 -32.87 -26.00 -16.88
C ALA A 18 -33.66 -25.46 -18.09
N ARG A 19 -33.02 -24.59 -18.86
CA ARG A 19 -32.74 -24.82 -20.29
C ARG A 19 -31.83 -23.73 -20.89
N SER A 20 -30.82 -24.25 -21.52
CA SER A 20 -29.91 -23.62 -22.48
C SER A 20 -30.64 -22.94 -23.64
N LEU A 21 -30.07 -21.84 -24.17
CA LEU A 21 -30.09 -21.63 -25.61
C LEU A 21 -28.92 -20.70 -26.02
N VAL A 22 -28.25 -21.16 -27.01
CA VAL A 22 -27.05 -20.71 -27.73
C VAL A 22 -27.43 -19.72 -28.83
N LEU A 23 -26.44 -19.04 -29.34
CA LEU A 23 -26.26 -18.30 -30.61
C LEU A 23 -26.41 -16.78 -30.55
N GLY A 24 -25.33 -16.19 -31.00
CA GLY A 24 -25.30 -15.18 -32.03
C GLY A 24 -24.02 -14.36 -32.06
N LEU A 25 -23.02 -14.78 -32.85
CA LEU A 25 -21.93 -13.94 -33.38
C LEU A 25 -22.51 -12.70 -34.08
N TRP A 26 -21.88 -11.53 -33.86
CA TRP A 26 -21.61 -10.60 -34.97
C TRP A 26 -20.39 -9.75 -34.66
N THR A 27 -19.40 -9.91 -35.51
CA THR A 27 -18.19 -9.10 -35.69
C THR A 27 -18.55 -7.74 -36.28
N ALA A 28 -17.98 -6.68 -35.71
CA ALA A 28 -17.76 -5.44 -36.44
C ALA A 28 -16.43 -4.81 -35.98
N ALA A 29 -15.42 -5.01 -36.82
CA ALA A 29 -14.19 -4.25 -36.78
C ALA A 29 -14.47 -2.83 -37.28
N VAL A 30 -14.16 -1.82 -36.47
CA VAL A 30 -13.96 -0.47 -36.98
C VAL A 30 -12.56 -0.01 -36.54
N PHE A 31 -11.69 0.03 -37.51
CA PHE A 31 -10.41 0.71 -37.48
C PHE A 31 -10.68 2.21 -37.38
N SER A 32 -10.33 2.84 -36.27
CA SER A 32 -10.03 4.25 -36.22
C SER A 32 -8.75 4.46 -35.44
N GLY A 33 -7.69 4.79 -36.16
CA GLY A 33 -6.40 5.15 -35.63
C GLY A 33 -6.50 6.42 -34.79
N GLY A 34 -6.45 6.23 -33.48
CA GLY A 34 -6.26 7.28 -32.50
C GLY A 34 -4.89 7.08 -31.85
N PHE A 35 -4.01 8.03 -32.05
CA PHE A 35 -2.70 8.11 -31.43
C PHE A 35 -2.89 8.33 -29.93
N SER A 36 -3.17 7.26 -29.19
CA SER A 36 -3.25 7.25 -27.74
C SER A 36 -1.84 7.27 -27.18
N ILE A 37 -1.39 8.42 -26.73
CA ILE A 37 -0.22 8.52 -25.85
C ILE A 37 -0.65 7.84 -24.54
N GLY A 38 -0.27 6.55 -24.42
CA GLY A 38 -0.62 5.71 -23.30
C GLY A 38 0.01 6.15 -22.00
N PHE A 39 -0.67 6.98 -21.22
CA PHE A 39 -0.51 7.09 -19.77
C PHE A 39 -1.28 5.93 -19.08
N GLY A 40 -1.20 4.75 -19.66
CA GLY A 40 -1.80 3.55 -19.11
C GLY A 40 -0.97 2.96 -17.98
N GLY A 41 -1.16 3.43 -16.79
CA GLY A 41 -0.55 2.87 -15.59
C GLY A 41 -0.85 3.73 -14.38
N GLY A 42 -2.12 3.86 -14.03
CA GLY A 42 -2.52 4.39 -12.73
C GLY A 42 -1.71 3.69 -11.63
N PHE A 43 -1.43 4.38 -10.52
CA PHE A 43 -1.20 3.73 -9.24
C PHE A 43 -2.52 3.00 -8.89
N GLY A 44 -2.93 2.08 -9.77
CA GLY A 44 -4.10 1.24 -9.56
C GLY A 44 -3.85 0.42 -8.31
N GLY A 45 -4.60 0.73 -7.25
CA GLY A 45 -4.66 0.03 -5.99
C GLY A 45 -3.32 -0.56 -5.55
N VAL A 46 -2.51 0.20 -4.80
CA VAL A 46 -1.53 -0.44 -3.94
C VAL A 46 -2.35 -1.36 -3.06
N ALA A 47 -2.25 -2.67 -3.25
CA ALA A 47 -2.77 -3.63 -2.31
C ALA A 47 -1.88 -3.56 -1.06
N PHE A 48 -2.00 -2.44 -0.31
CA PHE A 48 -1.57 -2.44 1.06
C PHE A 48 -2.55 -3.36 1.76
N ALA A 49 -2.02 -4.48 2.20
CA ALA A 49 -2.53 -5.25 3.29
C ALA A 49 -4.05 -5.34 3.38
N GLN A 50 -4.62 -6.45 2.97
CA GLN A 50 -5.68 -6.96 3.82
C GLN A 50 -5.01 -7.25 5.15
N SER A 51 -5.05 -6.21 6.00
CA SER A 51 -4.71 -6.21 7.41
C SER A 51 -3.68 -7.24 7.88
N LEU A 52 -2.52 -6.76 8.33
CA LEU A 52 -1.79 -7.38 9.43
C LEU A 52 -2.72 -7.38 10.67
N ASN A 53 -3.95 -7.81 10.49
CA ASN A 53 -4.98 -7.76 11.52
C ASN A 53 -4.83 -8.97 12.43
N PHE A 54 -4.01 -8.84 13.46
CA PHE A 54 -3.96 -9.80 14.55
C PHE A 54 -5.26 -9.82 15.39
N GLY A 55 -6.09 -8.78 15.31
CA GLY A 55 -7.25 -8.58 16.16
C GLY A 55 -8.61 -8.59 15.45
N GLY A 56 -8.71 -8.09 14.22
CA GLY A 56 -9.98 -7.90 13.53
C GLY A 56 -10.55 -9.16 12.88
N GLY A 57 -11.58 -9.71 13.45
CA GLY A 57 -12.30 -10.90 12.97
C GLY A 57 -11.76 -12.23 13.46
N ALA A 58 -10.62 -12.25 14.17
CA ALA A 58 -10.05 -13.45 14.78
C ALA A 58 -9.93 -13.31 16.31
N SER A 59 -10.67 -12.36 16.93
CA SER A 59 -10.59 -12.08 18.38
C SER A 59 -10.82 -13.33 19.23
N ASP A 60 -11.63 -14.25 18.76
CA ASP A 60 -12.02 -15.45 19.48
C ASP A 60 -11.18 -16.68 19.11
N LEU A 61 -10.24 -16.57 18.17
CA LEU A 61 -9.36 -17.69 17.82
C LEU A 61 -8.19 -17.78 18.81
N PRO A 62 -7.84 -19.00 19.26
CA PRO A 62 -6.70 -19.21 20.11
C PRO A 62 -5.39 -18.80 19.42
N ILE A 63 -4.41 -18.40 20.23
CA ILE A 63 -3.04 -18.19 19.77
C ILE A 63 -2.28 -19.48 20.03
N GLU A 64 -1.79 -20.14 18.98
CA GLU A 64 -0.93 -21.30 19.09
C GLU A 64 0.53 -20.85 19.04
N ILE A 65 1.36 -21.36 19.98
CA ILE A 65 2.77 -20.99 20.10
C ILE A 65 3.61 -22.25 19.96
N TYR A 66 4.69 -22.16 19.18
CA TYR A 66 5.66 -23.23 18.94
C TYR A 66 7.07 -22.67 19.12
N ALA A 67 7.97 -23.45 19.68
CA ALA A 67 9.38 -23.06 19.89
C ALA A 67 10.27 -24.30 20.00
N ASP A 68 11.48 -24.23 19.44
CA ASP A 68 12.43 -25.36 19.43
C ASP A 68 13.10 -25.54 20.80
N ASP A 69 13.42 -24.41 21.49
CA ASP A 69 14.12 -24.43 22.78
C ASP A 69 13.15 -24.42 23.99
N GLY A 70 11.85 -24.49 23.70
CA GLY A 70 10.80 -24.60 24.72
C GLY A 70 10.00 -23.33 24.96
N ILE A 71 8.98 -23.49 25.79
CA ILE A 71 8.05 -22.44 26.23
C ILE A 71 8.12 -22.38 27.76
N GLU A 72 8.44 -21.21 28.28
CA GLU A 72 8.53 -20.92 29.70
C GLU A 72 7.30 -20.08 30.11
N TRP A 73 6.57 -20.56 31.10
CA TRP A 73 5.47 -19.80 31.70
C TRP A 73 5.93 -19.15 33.01
N GLN A 74 6.15 -17.88 32.96
CA GLN A 74 6.55 -17.06 34.11
C GLN A 74 5.32 -16.41 34.76
N GLN A 75 4.76 -17.10 35.74
CA GLN A 75 3.51 -16.66 36.40
C GLN A 75 3.68 -15.32 37.14
N GLU A 76 4.79 -15.10 37.85
CA GLU A 76 5.06 -13.85 38.53
C GLU A 76 5.21 -12.66 37.60
N ASN A 77 5.73 -12.88 36.40
CA ASN A 77 5.92 -11.84 35.38
C ASN A 77 4.74 -11.72 34.41
N LEU A 78 3.73 -12.57 34.54
CA LEU A 78 2.57 -12.66 33.67
C LEU A 78 2.95 -12.72 32.18
N VAL A 79 3.92 -13.59 31.83
CA VAL A 79 4.41 -13.74 30.47
C VAL A 79 4.67 -15.19 30.09
N PHE A 80 4.27 -15.56 28.88
CA PHE A 80 4.75 -16.75 28.18
C PHE A 80 5.94 -16.34 27.33
N LEU A 81 7.06 -17.03 27.50
CA LEU A 81 8.31 -16.78 26.81
C LEU A 81 8.69 -18.02 25.97
N SER A 82 8.85 -17.83 24.67
CA SER A 82 9.16 -18.91 23.73
C SER A 82 10.45 -18.59 23.00
N ARG A 83 11.40 -19.53 22.97
CA ARG A 83 12.73 -19.34 22.37
C ARG A 83 13.05 -20.43 21.35
N GLY A 84 13.95 -20.10 20.42
CA GLY A 84 14.39 -20.98 19.35
C GLY A 84 13.37 -21.10 18.24
N ASN A 85 13.60 -20.42 17.09
CA ASN A 85 12.70 -20.41 15.94
C ASN A 85 11.22 -20.28 16.33
N ALA A 86 10.96 -19.45 17.31
CA ALA A 86 9.64 -19.32 17.90
C ALA A 86 8.60 -18.84 16.86
N ARG A 87 7.41 -19.43 16.91
CA ARG A 87 6.30 -19.14 16.01
C ARG A 87 5.00 -19.03 16.77
N ALA A 88 4.25 -17.94 16.53
CA ALA A 88 2.89 -17.78 16.99
C ALA A 88 1.92 -17.73 15.79
N VAL A 89 0.83 -18.47 15.87
CA VAL A 89 -0.20 -18.55 14.82
C VAL A 89 -1.55 -18.15 15.40
N ARG A 90 -2.26 -17.26 14.69
CA ARG A 90 -3.65 -16.93 14.98
C ARG A 90 -4.40 -16.72 13.67
N GLY A 91 -5.31 -17.62 13.35
CA GLY A 91 -5.99 -17.63 12.06
C GLY A 91 -5.00 -17.67 10.89
N GLU A 92 -5.09 -16.70 9.99
CA GLU A 92 -4.21 -16.62 8.81
C GLU A 92 -2.87 -15.91 9.07
N VAL A 93 -2.65 -15.40 10.28
CA VAL A 93 -1.44 -14.65 10.62
C VAL A 93 -0.46 -15.51 11.38
N THR A 94 0.78 -15.52 10.90
CA THR A 94 1.90 -16.21 11.56
C THR A 94 3.03 -15.21 11.83
N VAL A 95 3.48 -15.17 13.08
CA VAL A 95 4.65 -14.40 13.51
C VAL A 95 5.79 -15.36 13.82
N PHE A 96 6.95 -15.07 13.27
CA PHE A 96 8.20 -15.79 13.55
C PHE A 96 9.20 -14.84 14.22
N GLY A 97 10.03 -15.39 15.08
CA GLY A 97 11.13 -14.68 15.73
C GLY A 97 12.10 -15.66 16.38
N ASP A 98 13.26 -15.19 16.79
CA ASP A 98 14.18 -15.99 17.61
C ASP A 98 13.58 -16.15 19.02
N GLU A 99 12.83 -15.15 19.49
CA GLU A 99 12.11 -15.13 20.77
C GLU A 99 10.73 -14.46 20.60
N LEU A 100 9.71 -15.04 21.23
CA LEU A 100 8.37 -14.46 21.35
C LEU A 100 7.99 -14.34 22.82
N ARG A 101 7.33 -13.23 23.18
CA ARG A 101 6.78 -12.95 24.51
C ARG A 101 5.31 -12.61 24.39
N ALA A 102 4.46 -13.37 25.06
CA ALA A 102 3.03 -13.10 25.17
C ALA A 102 2.72 -12.65 26.61
N TYR A 103 2.46 -11.36 26.79
CA TYR A 103 2.09 -10.80 28.08
C TYR A 103 0.59 -10.95 28.29
N TYR A 104 0.23 -11.52 29.41
CA TYR A 104 -1.17 -11.74 29.77
C TYR A 104 -1.56 -11.01 31.05
N ARG A 105 -2.84 -10.95 31.32
CA ARG A 105 -3.43 -10.52 32.58
C ARG A 105 -4.47 -11.55 33.00
N GLU A 106 -4.64 -11.72 34.28
CA GLU A 106 -5.69 -12.54 34.86
C GLU A 106 -6.93 -11.68 35.08
N ASN A 107 -8.07 -12.18 34.66
CA ASN A 107 -9.36 -11.55 34.88
C ASN A 107 -9.98 -12.03 36.21
N PRO A 108 -10.94 -11.28 36.78
CA PRO A 108 -11.59 -11.67 38.05
C PRO A 108 -12.33 -13.02 37.99
N ASP A 109 -12.69 -13.50 36.81
CA ASP A 109 -13.33 -14.79 36.59
C ASP A 109 -12.34 -15.96 36.46
N GLY A 110 -11.03 -15.70 36.61
CA GLY A 110 -9.94 -16.66 36.46
C GLY A 110 -9.53 -16.92 34.99
N SER A 111 -10.14 -16.25 34.02
CA SER A 111 -9.69 -16.31 32.63
C SER A 111 -8.42 -15.49 32.41
N THR A 112 -7.71 -15.78 31.32
CA THR A 112 -6.44 -15.12 30.97
C THR A 112 -6.56 -14.43 29.62
N ASP A 113 -6.27 -13.13 29.58
CA ASP A 113 -6.24 -12.34 28.36
C ASP A 113 -4.82 -11.96 27.97
N ILE A 114 -4.44 -12.23 26.73
CA ILE A 114 -3.19 -11.72 26.15
C ILE A 114 -3.43 -10.29 25.66
N TRP A 115 -2.73 -9.32 26.25
CA TRP A 115 -2.87 -7.91 25.91
C TRP A 115 -1.71 -7.35 25.06
N ARG A 116 -0.56 -8.07 25.03
CA ARG A 116 0.61 -7.66 24.24
C ARG A 116 1.42 -8.87 23.76
N LEU A 117 1.89 -8.80 22.51
CA LEU A 117 2.82 -9.75 21.91
C LEU A 117 4.07 -9.01 21.45
N ASP A 118 5.23 -9.50 21.85
CA ASP A 118 6.53 -9.01 21.39
C ASP A 118 7.26 -10.14 20.63
N ALA A 119 7.93 -9.79 19.55
CA ALA A 119 8.80 -10.69 18.80
C ALA A 119 10.19 -10.05 18.63
N TYR A 120 11.23 -10.83 18.82
CA TYR A 120 12.60 -10.39 18.72
C TYR A 120 13.42 -11.33 17.85
N GLY A 121 14.41 -10.76 17.13
CA GLY A 121 15.35 -11.48 16.29
C GLY A 121 14.69 -12.06 15.04
N LYS A 122 15.23 -11.76 13.85
CA LYS A 122 14.77 -12.28 12.54
C LYS A 122 13.24 -12.29 12.38
N VAL A 123 12.58 -11.25 12.86
CA VAL A 123 11.12 -11.19 12.88
C VAL A 123 10.56 -11.23 11.46
N ARG A 124 9.62 -12.14 11.24
CA ARG A 124 8.84 -12.25 10.01
C ARG A 124 7.37 -12.43 10.37
N ILE A 125 6.54 -11.54 9.85
CA ILE A 125 5.08 -11.60 10.01
C ILE A 125 4.50 -11.95 8.66
N LYS A 126 3.77 -13.05 8.56
CA LYS A 126 3.23 -13.59 7.32
C LYS A 126 1.71 -13.69 7.41
N THR A 127 1.03 -13.23 6.38
CA THR A 127 -0.40 -13.45 6.11
C THR A 127 -0.55 -14.19 4.77
N ALA A 128 -1.78 -14.46 4.34
CA ALA A 128 -2.04 -15.02 3.01
C ALA A 128 -1.53 -14.14 1.85
N GLN A 129 -1.41 -12.82 2.06
CA GLN A 129 -1.19 -11.86 0.97
C GLN A 129 0.11 -11.08 1.08
N GLU A 130 0.74 -11.07 2.25
CA GLU A 130 1.91 -10.24 2.49
C GLU A 130 2.88 -10.85 3.50
N THR A 131 4.11 -10.36 3.46
CA THR A 131 5.13 -10.73 4.44
C THR A 131 5.92 -9.49 4.84
N ALA A 132 6.02 -9.26 6.15
CA ALA A 132 6.80 -8.18 6.73
C ALA A 132 8.06 -8.72 7.44
N TYR A 133 9.17 -8.00 7.35
CA TYR A 133 10.46 -8.37 7.89
C TYR A 133 11.05 -7.25 8.73
N GLY A 134 11.60 -7.60 9.90
CA GLY A 134 12.27 -6.68 10.82
C GLY A 134 13.09 -7.43 11.87
N LYS A 135 13.56 -6.73 12.89
CA LYS A 135 14.28 -7.35 14.02
C LYS A 135 13.45 -7.38 15.31
N LYS A 136 12.41 -6.56 15.38
CA LYS A 136 11.53 -6.45 16.53
C LYS A 136 10.11 -6.12 16.07
N ALA A 137 9.13 -6.83 16.60
CA ALA A 137 7.72 -6.45 16.48
C ALA A 137 7.09 -6.34 17.87
N ILE A 138 6.22 -5.37 18.05
CA ILE A 138 5.39 -5.20 19.23
C ILE A 138 3.96 -5.02 18.77
N TYR A 139 3.06 -5.84 19.28
CA TYR A 139 1.63 -5.71 19.06
C TYR A 139 0.90 -5.50 20.37
N GLN A 140 0.33 -4.32 20.54
CA GLN A 140 -0.53 -3.97 21.68
C GLN A 140 -1.98 -4.26 21.27
N ILE A 141 -2.51 -5.39 21.72
CA ILE A 141 -3.82 -5.92 21.30
C ILE A 141 -4.93 -4.95 21.70
N ASP A 142 -4.93 -4.47 22.95
CA ASP A 142 -5.95 -3.55 23.45
C ASP A 142 -6.03 -2.24 22.65
N LYS A 143 -4.90 -1.80 22.10
CA LYS A 143 -4.83 -0.57 21.31
C LYS A 143 -5.02 -0.81 19.81
N GLY A 144 -4.96 -2.07 19.38
CA GLY A 144 -4.96 -2.42 17.97
C GLY A 144 -3.77 -1.80 17.23
N VAL A 145 -2.57 -1.80 17.83
CA VAL A 145 -1.39 -1.17 17.25
C VAL A 145 -0.23 -2.16 17.17
N MET A 146 0.22 -2.42 15.97
CA MET A 146 1.43 -3.17 15.71
C MET A 146 2.55 -2.26 15.20
N VAL A 147 3.76 -2.45 15.72
CA VAL A 147 4.97 -1.75 15.30
C VAL A 147 6.05 -2.76 14.96
N LEU A 148 6.50 -2.74 13.71
CA LEU A 148 7.64 -3.52 13.24
C LEU A 148 8.85 -2.58 13.09
N SER A 149 9.99 -2.94 13.67
CA SER A 149 11.17 -2.08 13.76
C SER A 149 12.47 -2.90 13.79
N GLY A 150 13.59 -2.17 13.90
CA GLY A 150 14.92 -2.75 14.03
C GLY A 150 15.60 -3.00 12.68
N GLY A 151 16.49 -2.08 12.30
CA GLY A 151 17.11 -2.02 10.99
C GLY A 151 16.15 -1.54 9.91
N ARG A 152 16.49 -1.76 8.66
CA ARG A 152 15.60 -1.45 7.53
C ARG A 152 14.48 -2.48 7.46
N VAL A 153 13.29 -2.06 7.86
CA VAL A 153 12.09 -2.90 7.78
C VAL A 153 11.57 -2.98 6.36
N ARG A 154 10.99 -4.12 5.99
CA ARG A 154 10.48 -4.39 4.65
C ARG A 154 9.12 -5.06 4.74
N LEU A 155 8.18 -4.59 3.95
CA LEU A 155 6.88 -5.22 3.71
C LEU A 155 6.79 -5.58 2.23
N VAL A 156 6.42 -6.81 1.93
CA VAL A 156 6.28 -7.35 0.58
C VAL A 156 4.85 -7.81 0.39
N THR A 157 4.21 -7.36 -0.66
CA THR A 157 2.91 -7.80 -1.14
C THR A 157 3.04 -8.44 -2.52
N ALA A 158 1.96 -8.89 -3.13
CA ALA A 158 1.98 -9.44 -4.49
C ALA A 158 2.48 -8.44 -5.54
N THR A 159 2.32 -7.13 -5.31
CA THR A 159 2.60 -6.09 -6.31
C THR A 159 3.60 -5.03 -5.86
N ASP A 160 3.82 -4.91 -4.55
CA ASP A 160 4.56 -3.81 -3.97
C ASP A 160 5.60 -4.25 -2.95
N GLU A 161 6.65 -3.45 -2.84
CA GLU A 161 7.61 -3.52 -1.76
C GLU A 161 7.68 -2.16 -1.05
N ILE A 162 7.57 -2.20 0.28
CA ILE A 162 7.67 -1.00 1.11
C ILE A 162 8.87 -1.17 2.05
N PHE A 163 9.68 -0.14 2.13
CA PHE A 163 10.84 -0.09 3.00
C PHE A 163 10.74 1.12 3.92
N ALA A 164 11.25 0.99 5.14
CA ALA A 164 11.41 2.10 6.06
C ALA A 164 12.65 1.87 6.93
N ASP A 165 13.46 2.91 7.15
CA ASP A 165 14.70 2.76 7.92
C ASP A 165 14.43 2.72 9.43
N ARG A 166 13.27 3.19 9.88
CA ARG A 166 12.91 3.25 11.30
C ARG A 166 11.88 2.22 11.70
N GLN A 167 10.66 2.27 11.12
CA GLN A 167 9.58 1.36 11.47
C GLN A 167 8.42 1.39 10.48
N ILE A 168 7.64 0.30 10.49
CA ILE A 168 6.31 0.22 9.89
C ILE A 168 5.32 -0.02 11.01
N GLU A 169 4.28 0.80 11.07
CA GLU A 169 3.19 0.73 12.04
C GLU A 169 1.90 0.31 11.33
N TYR A 170 1.07 -0.45 12.02
CA TYR A 170 -0.30 -0.71 11.62
C TYR A 170 -1.25 -0.36 12.77
N TRP A 171 -2.25 0.46 12.48
CA TRP A 171 -3.25 0.99 13.42
C TRP A 171 -4.62 0.44 13.01
N GLU A 172 -5.05 -0.65 13.62
CA GLU A 172 -6.30 -1.32 13.28
C GLU A 172 -7.51 -0.40 13.41
N ASN A 173 -7.68 0.22 14.56
CA ASN A 173 -8.80 1.12 14.84
C ASN A 173 -8.86 2.36 13.95
N LYS A 174 -7.77 2.69 13.25
CA LYS A 174 -7.67 3.81 12.32
C LYS A 174 -7.64 3.36 10.86
N TRP A 175 -7.61 2.07 10.62
CA TRP A 175 -7.46 1.50 9.28
C TRP A 175 -6.29 2.14 8.52
N MET A 176 -5.15 2.21 9.18
CA MET A 176 -4.01 2.97 8.69
C MET A 176 -2.69 2.21 8.88
N ALA A 177 -1.84 2.22 7.85
CA ALA A 177 -0.45 1.80 7.95
C ALA A 177 0.47 2.99 7.75
N VAL A 178 1.58 3.06 8.50
CA VAL A 178 2.55 4.15 8.43
C VAL A 178 3.97 3.61 8.34
N ALA A 179 4.70 3.99 7.30
CA ALA A 179 6.12 3.73 7.16
C ALA A 179 6.92 5.00 7.50
N ARG A 180 7.86 4.90 8.44
CA ARG A 180 8.64 6.04 8.95
C ARG A 180 10.13 5.85 8.79
N GLY A 181 10.81 6.95 8.47
CA GLY A 181 12.25 7.01 8.27
C GLY A 181 12.64 6.62 6.86
N ASN A 182 12.84 7.61 5.99
CA ASN A 182 13.25 7.43 4.59
C ASN A 182 12.41 6.33 3.89
N ALA A 183 11.09 6.47 4.02
CA ALA A 183 10.15 5.50 3.53
C ALA A 183 10.17 5.43 2.00
N LEU A 184 10.15 4.23 1.45
CA LEU A 184 10.17 3.95 0.02
C LEU A 184 9.09 2.92 -0.31
N ALA A 185 8.18 3.27 -1.21
CA ALA A 185 7.27 2.31 -1.84
C ALA A 185 7.69 2.09 -3.30
N VAL A 186 7.77 0.82 -3.70
CA VAL A 186 8.18 0.38 -5.04
C VAL A 186 7.07 -0.46 -5.65
N ARG A 187 6.64 -0.10 -6.85
CA ARG A 187 5.74 -0.90 -7.69
C ARG A 187 6.27 -0.95 -9.12
N LYS A 188 6.73 -2.10 -9.57
CA LYS A 188 7.39 -2.24 -10.87
C LYS A 188 8.53 -1.21 -10.99
N LYS A 189 8.44 -0.29 -11.97
CA LYS A 189 9.44 0.79 -12.18
C LYS A 189 9.11 2.09 -11.44
N LYS A 190 7.96 2.17 -10.75
CA LYS A 190 7.53 3.37 -10.02
C LYS A 190 8.05 3.33 -8.59
N ARG A 191 8.52 4.49 -8.10
CA ARG A 191 9.06 4.67 -6.75
C ARG A 191 8.46 5.92 -6.12
N LEU A 192 8.02 5.80 -4.89
CA LEU A 192 7.58 6.91 -4.06
C LEU A 192 8.45 6.94 -2.80
N HIS A 193 9.22 8.00 -2.66
CA HIS A 193 10.04 8.30 -1.47
C HIS A 193 9.40 9.42 -0.67
N ALA A 194 9.48 9.33 0.67
CA ALA A 194 9.18 10.40 1.60
C ALA A 194 9.80 10.08 2.97
N ASP A 195 9.82 11.02 3.90
CA ASP A 195 10.21 10.72 5.27
C ASP A 195 9.20 9.85 5.97
N VAL A 196 7.92 10.09 5.67
CA VAL A 196 6.79 9.32 6.18
C VAL A 196 5.80 9.04 5.04
N LEU A 197 5.38 7.79 4.92
CA LEU A 197 4.27 7.37 4.08
C LEU A 197 3.14 6.84 4.96
N ALA A 198 1.93 7.38 4.81
CA ALA A 198 0.74 6.90 5.48
C ALA A 198 -0.27 6.39 4.44
N ALA A 199 -0.73 5.17 4.62
CA ALA A 199 -1.72 4.51 3.78
C ALA A 199 -3.01 4.32 4.57
N TYR A 200 -4.15 4.74 4.00
CA TYR A 200 -5.46 4.67 4.64
C TYR A 200 -6.36 3.69 3.91
N PHE A 201 -7.00 2.83 4.68
CA PHE A 201 -7.86 1.78 4.20
C PHE A 201 -9.31 2.02 4.60
N ARG A 202 -10.21 1.38 3.89
CA ARG A 202 -11.62 1.29 4.24
C ARG A 202 -12.17 -0.07 3.81
N VAL A 203 -13.21 -0.51 4.45
CA VAL A 203 -13.92 -1.72 4.06
C VAL A 203 -14.79 -1.42 2.84
N ASP A 204 -14.67 -2.20 1.79
CA ASP A 204 -15.53 -2.12 0.62
C ASP A 204 -16.89 -2.79 0.85
N LYS A 205 -17.76 -2.76 -0.16
CA LYS A 205 -19.10 -3.36 -0.08
C LYS A 205 -19.07 -4.89 0.05
N GLN A 206 -17.92 -5.53 -0.23
CA GLN A 206 -17.69 -6.97 -0.10
C GLN A 206 -17.01 -7.33 1.22
N GLY A 207 -16.85 -6.39 2.14
CA GLY A 207 -16.17 -6.61 3.43
C GLY A 207 -14.65 -6.68 3.34
N LYS A 208 -14.06 -6.31 2.19
CA LYS A 208 -12.60 -6.34 1.98
C LYS A 208 -11.97 -4.98 2.25
N ASN A 209 -10.80 -5.01 2.87
CA ASN A 209 -10.01 -3.80 3.08
C ASN A 209 -9.45 -3.29 1.74
N LYS A 210 -9.75 -2.04 1.43
CA LYS A 210 -9.32 -1.38 0.21
C LYS A 210 -8.58 -0.10 0.53
N LEU A 211 -7.37 0.05 -0.02
CA LEU A 211 -6.64 1.29 0.04
C LEU A 211 -7.39 2.37 -0.74
N TYR A 212 -7.66 3.52 -0.11
CA TYR A 212 -8.33 4.64 -0.77
C TYR A 212 -7.48 5.91 -0.82
N ARG A 213 -6.48 6.07 0.08
CA ARG A 213 -5.64 7.28 0.14
C ARG A 213 -4.23 6.95 0.61
N ILE A 214 -3.24 7.64 0.03
CA ILE A 214 -1.85 7.66 0.47
C ILE A 214 -1.43 9.10 0.71
N ASP A 215 -0.83 9.37 1.87
CA ASP A 215 -0.22 10.64 2.20
C ASP A 215 1.31 10.45 2.30
N ALA A 216 2.05 11.35 1.69
CA ALA A 216 3.51 11.39 1.76
C ALA A 216 3.93 12.73 2.37
N PHE A 217 4.79 12.66 3.37
CA PHE A 217 5.24 13.82 4.13
C PHE A 217 6.74 13.94 4.06
N ASP A 218 7.17 15.13 3.79
CA ASP A 218 8.54 15.63 3.76
C ASP A 218 9.44 14.92 2.73
N ARG A 219 10.20 15.71 1.98
CA ARG A 219 11.14 15.25 0.95
C ARG A 219 10.53 14.29 -0.07
N VAL A 220 9.28 14.55 -0.45
CA VAL A 220 8.57 13.68 -1.38
C VAL A 220 9.27 13.65 -2.73
N LYS A 221 9.52 12.45 -3.25
CA LYS A 221 10.04 12.20 -4.60
C LYS A 221 9.33 11.03 -5.24
N ILE A 222 8.65 11.32 -6.34
CA ILE A 222 7.97 10.34 -7.17
C ILE A 222 8.79 10.14 -8.44
N VAL A 223 9.14 8.89 -8.74
CA VAL A 223 9.86 8.52 -9.95
C VAL A 223 9.01 7.53 -10.73
N THR A 224 8.80 7.80 -12.01
CA THR A 224 8.15 6.91 -12.98
C THR A 224 9.09 6.67 -14.16
N ASP A 225 8.65 5.94 -15.17
CA ASP A 225 9.46 5.70 -16.38
C ASP A 225 9.83 7.00 -17.11
N THR A 226 8.98 8.02 -17.03
CA THR A 226 9.13 9.27 -17.80
C THR A 226 9.39 10.48 -16.95
N ASP A 227 8.97 10.47 -15.68
CA ASP A 227 8.89 11.66 -14.86
C ASP A 227 9.59 11.49 -13.52
N THR A 228 10.14 12.60 -13.05
CA THR A 228 10.52 12.76 -11.64
C THR A 228 9.81 13.98 -11.09
N VAL A 229 9.06 13.80 -10.01
CA VAL A 229 8.35 14.87 -9.31
C VAL A 229 8.87 14.96 -7.89
N THR A 230 9.12 16.17 -7.41
CA THR A 230 9.48 16.44 -6.01
C THR A 230 8.53 17.47 -5.42
N SER A 231 8.23 17.35 -4.14
CA SER A 231 7.41 18.28 -3.35
C SER A 231 7.69 18.09 -1.85
N ASP A 232 7.14 18.95 -1.02
CA ASP A 232 7.23 18.80 0.43
C ASP A 232 6.17 17.80 0.93
N ARG A 233 4.99 17.80 0.31
CA ARG A 233 3.88 16.88 0.61
C ARG A 233 3.19 16.39 -0.65
N ALA A 234 2.62 15.18 -0.57
CA ALA A 234 1.72 14.66 -1.58
C ALA A 234 0.57 13.89 -0.94
N VAL A 235 -0.62 14.02 -1.52
CA VAL A 235 -1.81 13.25 -1.18
C VAL A 235 -2.30 12.59 -2.45
N TYR A 236 -2.41 11.28 -2.46
CA TYR A 236 -2.93 10.51 -3.56
C TYR A 236 -4.26 9.88 -3.20
N ASN A 237 -5.31 10.24 -3.90
CA ASN A 237 -6.60 9.56 -3.83
C ASN A 237 -6.62 8.43 -4.87
N VAL A 238 -6.70 7.20 -4.39
CA VAL A 238 -6.57 6.00 -5.23
C VAL A 238 -7.77 5.82 -6.15
N GLU A 239 -8.95 6.24 -5.72
CA GLU A 239 -10.19 6.04 -6.48
C GLU A 239 -10.33 7.03 -7.63
N SER A 240 -10.08 8.30 -7.37
CA SER A 240 -10.09 9.32 -8.42
C SER A 240 -8.85 9.29 -9.30
N GLY A 241 -7.76 8.66 -8.84
CA GLY A 241 -6.47 8.69 -9.50
C GLY A 241 -5.79 10.07 -9.45
N ILE A 242 -6.23 10.96 -8.55
CA ILE A 242 -5.71 12.32 -8.43
C ILE A 242 -4.65 12.38 -7.33
N ALA A 243 -3.47 12.90 -7.69
CA ALA A 243 -2.41 13.25 -6.76
C ALA A 243 -2.33 14.78 -6.62
N THR A 244 -2.45 15.27 -5.39
CA THR A 244 -2.24 16.68 -5.04
C THR A 244 -0.88 16.81 -4.35
N LEU A 245 -0.03 17.67 -4.90
CA LEU A 245 1.31 17.95 -4.39
C LEU A 245 1.36 19.39 -3.89
N THR A 246 2.03 19.61 -2.76
CA THR A 246 2.17 20.94 -2.17
C THR A 246 3.60 21.17 -1.68
N GLY A 247 4.02 22.44 -1.71
CA GLY A 247 5.35 22.88 -1.30
C GLY A 247 6.43 22.55 -2.32
N SER A 248 7.04 23.58 -2.90
CA SER A 248 8.22 23.51 -3.76
C SER A 248 8.14 22.46 -4.88
N VAL A 249 7.00 22.40 -5.57
CA VAL A 249 6.75 21.38 -6.60
C VAL A 249 7.66 21.58 -7.79
N LYS A 250 8.40 20.53 -8.18
CA LYS A 250 9.21 20.45 -9.38
C LYS A 250 8.90 19.16 -10.12
N LEU A 251 8.49 19.27 -11.38
CA LEU A 251 8.28 18.16 -12.29
C LEU A 251 9.33 18.19 -13.40
N VAL A 252 10.00 17.07 -13.64
CA VAL A 252 11.00 16.89 -14.69
C VAL A 252 10.56 15.75 -15.60
N ARG A 253 10.46 16.04 -16.91
CA ARG A 253 10.19 15.06 -17.97
C ARG A 253 11.21 15.22 -19.07
N GLY A 254 12.17 14.32 -19.16
CA GLY A 254 13.31 14.44 -20.08
C GLY A 254 14.08 15.74 -19.85
N LYS A 255 14.12 16.66 -20.83
CA LYS A 255 14.76 17.97 -20.72
C LYS A 255 13.81 19.08 -20.26
N ASN A 256 12.53 18.79 -20.07
CA ASN A 256 11.50 19.76 -19.68
C ASN A 256 11.41 19.84 -18.17
N VAL A 257 11.28 21.04 -17.63
CA VAL A 257 11.16 21.30 -16.19
C VAL A 257 10.02 22.26 -15.93
N LEU A 258 9.08 21.84 -15.07
CA LEU A 258 8.01 22.68 -14.56
C LEU A 258 8.19 22.90 -13.07
N ARG A 259 7.91 24.09 -12.58
CA ARG A 259 8.01 24.49 -11.17
C ARG A 259 6.79 25.28 -10.74
N GLY A 260 6.30 25.02 -9.53
CA GLY A 260 5.15 25.70 -8.93
C GLY A 260 5.13 25.48 -7.42
N CYS A 261 4.12 26.02 -6.75
CA CYS A 261 3.95 25.82 -5.31
C CYS A 261 3.00 24.68 -4.99
N SER A 262 2.13 24.35 -5.91
CA SER A 262 1.30 23.15 -5.84
C SER A 262 1.06 22.58 -7.24
N ALA A 263 0.65 21.31 -7.28
CA ALA A 263 0.26 20.65 -8.49
C ALA A 263 -0.87 19.67 -8.23
N GLU A 264 -1.73 19.50 -9.22
CA GLU A 264 -2.72 18.44 -9.30
C GLU A 264 -2.38 17.57 -10.51
N ILE A 265 -2.23 16.28 -10.30
CA ILE A 265 -1.89 15.32 -11.34
C ILE A 265 -3.01 14.29 -11.39
N ASN A 266 -3.73 14.25 -12.50
CA ASN A 266 -4.67 13.19 -12.80
C ASN A 266 -3.92 12.05 -13.50
N LEU A 267 -3.71 10.95 -12.78
CA LEU A 267 -2.95 9.80 -13.26
C LEU A 267 -3.74 8.96 -14.27
N ASN A 268 -5.07 9.07 -14.28
CA ASN A 268 -5.93 8.36 -15.23
C ASN A 268 -5.93 9.05 -16.60
N GLU A 269 -5.94 10.38 -16.61
CA GLU A 269 -5.98 11.20 -17.83
C GLU A 269 -4.59 11.65 -18.29
N GLY A 270 -3.56 11.52 -17.45
CA GLY A 270 -2.21 12.01 -17.75
C GLY A 270 -2.07 13.52 -17.74
N VAL A 271 -3.04 14.23 -17.15
CA VAL A 271 -3.05 15.70 -17.07
C VAL A 271 -2.39 16.17 -15.79
N SER A 272 -1.48 17.14 -15.91
CA SER A 272 -0.82 17.78 -14.79
C SER A 272 -1.04 19.28 -14.82
N LYS A 273 -1.61 19.83 -13.75
CA LYS A 273 -1.83 21.26 -13.56
C LYS A 273 -0.89 21.76 -12.46
N LEU A 274 -0.09 22.78 -12.76
CA LEU A 274 0.78 23.41 -11.77
C LEU A 274 0.25 24.81 -11.45
N TYR A 275 0.27 25.13 -10.17
CA TYR A 275 -0.26 26.39 -9.65
C TYR A 275 0.88 27.29 -9.12
N SER A 276 0.67 28.59 -9.28
CA SER A 276 1.53 29.63 -8.73
C SER A 276 1.50 29.65 -7.21
N CYS A 277 2.51 30.24 -6.61
CA CYS A 277 2.47 30.56 -5.19
C CYS A 277 1.52 31.74 -4.95
N PRO A 278 0.60 31.65 -3.99
CA PRO A 278 -0.21 32.79 -3.61
C PRO A 278 0.68 33.92 -3.08
N ALA A 279 0.29 35.18 -3.29
CA ALA A 279 0.89 36.31 -2.62
C ALA A 279 0.65 36.19 -1.10
N THR A 280 1.67 36.43 -0.30
CA THR A 280 1.59 36.48 1.16
C THR A 280 1.82 37.90 1.65
N ALA A 281 1.47 38.20 2.90
CA ALA A 281 1.74 39.49 3.52
C ALA A 281 3.24 39.87 3.51
N ALA A 282 4.14 38.89 3.35
CA ALA A 282 5.58 39.05 3.31
C ALA A 282 6.19 39.20 1.89
N GLY A 283 5.38 39.12 0.82
CA GLY A 283 5.89 39.28 -0.55
C GLY A 283 4.94 38.89 -1.67
N ALA A 284 5.31 39.29 -2.90
CA ALA A 284 4.61 38.95 -4.12
C ALA A 284 4.65 37.45 -4.40
N GLY A 285 3.53 36.87 -4.82
CA GLY A 285 3.44 35.46 -5.21
C GLY A 285 4.42 35.10 -6.33
N LYS A 286 4.96 33.87 -6.31
CA LYS A 286 5.82 33.37 -7.39
C LYS A 286 4.97 32.70 -8.45
N ARG A 287 5.15 33.07 -9.72
CA ARG A 287 4.45 32.46 -10.87
C ARG A 287 4.91 31.01 -11.09
N ALA A 288 4.01 30.15 -11.53
CA ALA A 288 4.39 28.85 -12.07
C ALA A 288 5.29 29.08 -13.31
N ARG A 289 6.35 28.27 -13.46
CA ARG A 289 7.33 28.42 -14.53
C ARG A 289 7.55 27.08 -15.24
N GLY A 290 7.53 27.14 -16.58
CA GLY A 290 7.88 26.00 -17.43
C GLY A 290 9.10 26.33 -18.30
N VAL A 291 10.03 25.39 -18.42
CA VAL A 291 11.14 25.42 -19.40
C VAL A 291 10.96 24.20 -20.29
N LEU A 292 10.61 24.44 -21.55
CA LEU A 292 10.39 23.42 -22.55
C LEU A 292 11.53 23.45 -23.56
N ARG A 293 12.19 22.33 -23.81
CA ARG A 293 13.28 22.23 -24.77
C ARG A 293 12.82 21.35 -25.95
N PRO A 294 12.66 21.91 -27.15
CA PRO A 294 12.28 21.16 -28.34
C PRO A 294 13.34 20.09 -28.67
N LYS A 295 12.92 18.95 -29.15
CA LYS A 295 13.82 17.96 -29.74
C LYS A 295 14.42 18.58 -31.01
N ARG A 296 15.74 18.76 -31.05
CA ARG A 296 16.43 19.12 -32.28
C ARG A 296 16.22 17.97 -33.28
N LYS A 297 15.53 18.23 -34.38
CA LYS A 297 15.53 17.26 -35.49
C LYS A 297 16.97 17.13 -35.95
N GLU A 298 17.55 15.95 -35.88
CA GLU A 298 18.80 15.67 -36.61
C GLU A 298 18.53 15.94 -38.08
N GLN A 299 19.14 17.00 -38.60
CA GLN A 299 19.17 17.21 -40.02
C GLN A 299 19.97 16.02 -40.60
N LYS A 300 19.31 15.12 -41.32
CA LYS A 300 19.99 14.15 -42.17
C LYS A 300 21.00 14.98 -42.96
N LYS A 301 22.30 14.74 -42.79
CA LYS A 301 23.33 15.24 -43.70
C LYS A 301 22.94 14.77 -45.08
N VAL A 302 22.50 15.69 -45.91
CA VAL A 302 22.33 15.44 -47.34
C VAL A 302 23.74 15.12 -47.84
N GLN A 303 23.99 13.88 -48.19
CA GLN A 303 25.23 13.51 -48.86
C GLN A 303 25.26 14.27 -50.20
N PRO A 304 26.37 14.92 -50.56
CA PRO A 304 26.51 15.56 -51.86
C PRO A 304 26.33 14.48 -52.96
N ILE A 305 25.43 14.74 -53.88
CA ILE A 305 25.26 13.91 -55.07
C ILE A 305 26.58 13.97 -55.84
N ALA A 306 27.28 12.86 -55.96
CA ALA A 306 28.48 12.79 -56.80
C ALA A 306 28.06 13.08 -58.24
N GLY A 307 28.61 14.16 -58.80
CA GLY A 307 28.40 14.55 -60.20
C GLY A 307 28.87 13.46 -61.17
N PRO A 308 28.32 13.43 -62.40
CA PRO A 308 28.67 12.42 -63.40
C PRO A 308 30.14 12.53 -63.82
N LYS A 309 30.86 11.41 -63.77
CA LYS A 309 32.20 11.26 -64.34
C LYS A 309 32.14 11.47 -65.88
N VAL A 310 32.72 12.57 -66.34
CA VAL A 310 32.98 12.75 -67.75
C VAL A 310 34.09 11.78 -68.16
N GLN A 311 33.79 10.82 -68.97
CA GLN A 311 34.81 10.00 -69.68
C GLN A 311 35.35 10.76 -70.92
N LYS A 312 36.68 10.90 -70.94
CA LYS A 312 37.44 11.28 -72.13
C LYS A 312 37.81 10.00 -72.91
#